data_6c68acb69d0ea4049b09ad6a91e759e7
#
_entry.id   6c68acb69d0ea4049b09ad6a91e759e7
#
_cell.length_a   1.000
_cell.length_b   1.000
_cell.length_c   1.000
_cell.angle_alpha   90.00
_cell.angle_beta   90.00
_cell.angle_gamma   90.00
#
_symmetry.space_group_name_H-M   'P 1'
#
loop_
_entity.id
_entity.type
_entity.pdbx_description
1 polymer ?
#
loop_
_entity_poly.entity_id
_entity_poly.type
_entity_poly.pdbx_seq_one_letter_code
_entity_poly.pdbx_strand_id
1 'polypeptide(L)'
;MAGKSRKVSFYLLVLEKKEPIQGSRHKRFVPLKNDEIEEHFRNIYDNKMQSLSNGNKAISVNFSSGTDIVEVLDYTNHCAFVKIGQQNPSNTVALRDQETLETEEVPMAENQLLELFTYCLIDFETGIISY
;
A
#
# COMPACT_ATOMS: atom_id res chain seq x y z
N MET A 1 -10.16 33.01 9.78
CA MET A 1 -10.55 31.73 9.13
C MET A 1 -9.76 30.61 9.75
N ALA A 2 -10.43 29.67 10.42
CA ALA A 2 -9.75 28.53 11.01
C ALA A 2 -9.23 27.60 9.90
N GLY A 3 -7.94 27.35 9.84
CA GLY A 3 -7.37 26.35 8.95
C GLY A 3 -7.83 24.94 9.34
N LYS A 4 -7.96 24.06 8.35
CA LYS A 4 -8.20 22.64 8.63
C LYS A 4 -6.92 22.04 9.19
N SER A 5 -6.95 21.58 10.42
CA SER A 5 -5.84 20.80 10.97
C SER A 5 -5.89 19.37 10.40
N ARG A 6 -4.73 18.86 10.01
CA ARG A 6 -4.57 17.46 9.61
C ARG A 6 -3.61 16.79 10.56
N LYS A 7 -3.97 15.59 10.98
CA LYS A 7 -3.10 14.78 11.81
C LYS A 7 -2.17 13.97 10.92
N VAL A 8 -0.88 14.07 11.18
CA VAL A 8 0.13 13.21 10.58
C VAL A 8 0.66 12.28 11.66
N SER A 9 0.66 11.00 11.39
CA SER A 9 1.14 9.97 12.31
C SER A 9 2.46 9.41 11.81
N PHE A 10 3.35 9.09 12.76
CA PHE A 10 4.67 8.53 12.46
C PHE A 10 4.82 7.17 13.12
N TYR A 11 5.31 6.20 12.37
CA TYR A 11 5.50 4.83 12.81
C TYR A 11 6.82 4.29 12.29
N LEU A 12 7.36 3.26 12.94
CA LEU A 12 8.47 2.50 12.38
C LEU A 12 7.92 1.47 11.39
N LEU A 13 8.50 1.46 10.20
CA LEU A 13 8.22 0.41 9.21
C LEU A 13 9.08 -0.80 9.51
N VAL A 14 8.45 -1.92 9.81
CA VAL A 14 9.12 -3.20 10.03
C VAL A 14 8.60 -4.20 8.99
N LEU A 15 9.50 -4.73 8.19
CA LEU A 15 9.23 -5.82 7.28
C LEU A 15 10.07 -7.02 7.65
N GLU A 16 9.48 -8.20 7.55
CA GLU A 16 10.13 -9.45 7.87
C GLU A 16 10.06 -10.40 6.69
N LYS A 17 11.11 -11.17 6.49
CA LYS A 17 11.10 -12.29 5.54
C LYS A 17 10.97 -13.61 6.28
N LYS A 18 10.32 -14.57 5.65
CA LYS A 18 10.27 -15.95 6.13
C LYS A 18 11.52 -16.69 5.69
N GLU A 19 12.23 -17.25 6.63
CA GLU A 19 13.37 -18.13 6.35
C GLU A 19 13.06 -19.56 6.80
N PRO A 20 13.43 -20.58 5.98
CA PRO A 20 13.28 -21.97 6.41
C PRO A 20 14.21 -22.27 7.57
N ILE A 21 13.73 -23.05 8.53
CA ILE A 21 14.53 -23.61 9.61
C ILE A 21 14.98 -25.00 9.16
N GLN A 22 16.29 -25.24 9.14
CA GLN A 22 16.86 -26.52 8.73
C GLN A 22 16.31 -27.66 9.59
N GLY A 23 15.80 -28.71 8.93
CA GLY A 23 15.22 -29.88 9.62
C GLY A 23 13.82 -29.66 10.20
N SER A 24 13.16 -28.55 9.90
CA SER A 24 11.82 -28.23 10.40
C SER A 24 10.87 -27.85 9.27
N ARG A 25 9.57 -28.09 9.47
CA ARG A 25 8.50 -27.58 8.60
C ARG A 25 8.15 -26.12 8.93
N HIS A 26 8.63 -25.62 10.05
CA HIS A 26 8.38 -24.24 10.48
C HIS A 26 9.34 -23.28 9.79
N LYS A 27 8.90 -22.05 9.64
CA LYS A 27 9.72 -20.93 9.14
C LYS A 27 9.85 -19.91 10.26
N ARG A 28 11.00 -19.26 10.32
CA ARG A 28 11.21 -18.11 11.21
C ARG A 28 11.02 -16.80 10.46
N PHE A 29 10.62 -15.77 11.15
CA PHE A 29 10.56 -14.42 10.63
C PHE A 29 11.84 -13.69 10.99
N VAL A 30 12.49 -13.10 9.98
CA VAL A 30 13.73 -12.34 10.15
C VAL A 30 13.47 -10.91 9.69
N PRO A 31 13.70 -9.89 10.55
CA PRO A 31 13.51 -8.51 10.14
C PRO A 31 14.48 -8.12 9.03
N LEU A 32 13.96 -7.39 8.03
CA LEU A 32 14.76 -6.81 6.97
C LEU A 32 15.45 -5.54 7.48
N LYS A 33 16.66 -5.30 7.01
CA LYS A 33 17.36 -4.04 7.23
C LYS A 33 16.74 -2.93 6.37
N ASN A 34 16.96 -1.68 6.74
CA ASN A 34 16.40 -0.54 6.02
C ASN A 34 16.83 -0.50 4.55
N ASP A 35 18.07 -0.83 4.24
CA ASP A 35 18.58 -0.89 2.86
C ASP A 35 17.91 -2.01 2.04
N GLU A 36 17.61 -3.14 2.65
CA GLU A 36 16.87 -4.23 2.00
C GLU A 36 15.42 -3.83 1.71
N ILE A 37 14.77 -3.14 2.65
CA ILE A 37 13.42 -2.59 2.47
C ILE A 37 13.42 -1.57 1.33
N GLU A 38 14.38 -0.65 1.33
CA GLU A 38 14.53 0.35 0.27
C GLU A 38 14.68 -0.28 -1.11
N GLU A 39 15.48 -1.33 -1.23
CA GLU A 39 15.68 -2.05 -2.49
C GLU A 39 14.36 -2.61 -3.05
N HIS A 40 13.51 -3.16 -2.21
CA HIS A 40 12.19 -3.66 -2.63
C HIS A 40 11.31 -2.54 -3.19
N PHE A 41 11.24 -1.40 -2.51
CA PHE A 41 10.46 -0.26 -2.99
C PHE A 41 11.04 0.36 -4.25
N ARG A 42 12.36 0.45 -4.34
CA ARG A 42 13.03 0.92 -5.56
C ARG A 42 12.76 0.00 -6.75
N ASN A 43 12.74 -1.30 -6.55
CA ASN A 43 12.42 -2.26 -7.60
C ASN A 43 10.97 -2.12 -8.08
N ILE A 44 10.04 -1.79 -7.21
CA ILE A 44 8.67 -1.46 -7.61
C ILE A 44 8.68 -0.18 -8.46
N TYR A 45 9.37 0.84 -8.01
CA TYR A 45 9.45 2.13 -8.72
C TYR A 45 10.11 1.98 -10.10
N ASP A 46 11.16 1.17 -10.19
CA ASP A 46 11.87 0.90 -11.46
C ASP A 46 11.15 -0.12 -12.35
N ASN A 47 9.99 -0.62 -11.92
CA ASN A 47 9.19 -1.62 -12.63
C ASN A 47 9.97 -2.90 -12.96
N LYS A 48 10.79 -3.34 -12.02
CA LYS A 48 11.59 -4.57 -12.16
C LYS A 48 10.88 -5.83 -11.68
N MET A 49 9.68 -5.69 -11.15
CA MET A 49 8.88 -6.80 -10.65
C MET A 49 8.16 -7.47 -11.82
N GLN A 50 8.34 -8.77 -11.98
CA GLN A 50 7.80 -9.54 -13.13
C GLN A 50 6.27 -9.56 -13.22
N SER A 51 5.58 -9.28 -12.12
CA SER A 51 4.12 -9.28 -12.09
C SER A 51 3.48 -8.05 -12.75
N LEU A 52 4.30 -7.08 -13.17
CA LEU A 52 3.81 -5.78 -13.65
C LEU A 52 4.22 -5.57 -15.11
N SER A 53 3.45 -6.17 -16.01
CA SER A 53 3.69 -5.99 -17.46
C SER A 53 3.10 -4.70 -18.03
N ASN A 54 2.36 -3.92 -17.23
CA ASN A 54 1.60 -2.76 -17.69
C ASN A 54 2.29 -1.41 -17.49
N GLY A 55 3.53 -1.39 -16.98
CA GLY A 55 4.28 -0.16 -16.72
C GLY A 55 3.87 0.60 -15.45
N ASN A 56 2.90 0.11 -14.69
CA ASN A 56 2.52 0.71 -13.43
C ASN A 56 3.56 0.36 -12.34
N LYS A 57 3.90 1.32 -11.51
CA LYS A 57 4.85 1.17 -10.40
C LYS A 57 4.13 0.65 -9.15
N ALA A 58 3.45 -0.49 -9.28
CA ALA A 58 2.59 -1.06 -8.26
C ALA A 58 2.68 -2.58 -8.22
N ILE A 59 2.49 -3.15 -7.07
CA ILE A 59 2.34 -4.60 -6.88
C ILE A 59 1.09 -4.90 -6.08
N SER A 60 0.53 -6.07 -6.27
CA SER A 60 -0.51 -6.58 -5.40
C SER A 60 0.09 -7.52 -4.36
N VAL A 61 -0.35 -7.37 -3.12
CA VAL A 61 0.07 -8.21 -2.01
C VAL A 61 -1.16 -8.88 -1.42
N ASN A 62 -1.15 -10.20 -1.41
CA ASN A 62 -2.27 -10.97 -0.89
C ASN A 62 -2.06 -11.24 0.60
N PHE A 63 -3.05 -10.84 1.39
CA PHE A 63 -3.15 -11.16 2.80
C PHE A 63 -4.36 -12.07 3.05
N SER A 64 -4.44 -12.66 4.22
CA SER A 64 -5.60 -13.44 4.62
C SER A 64 -6.89 -12.60 4.67
N SER A 65 -6.76 -11.29 4.88
CA SER A 65 -7.87 -10.32 4.93
C SER A 65 -8.27 -9.74 3.57
N GLY A 66 -7.51 -10.03 2.51
CA GLY A 66 -7.75 -9.49 1.17
C GLY A 66 -6.47 -9.14 0.43
N THR A 67 -6.61 -8.38 -0.65
CA THR A 67 -5.49 -7.94 -1.49
C THR A 67 -5.28 -6.44 -1.32
N ASP A 68 -4.05 -6.07 -1.01
CA ASP A 68 -3.61 -4.67 -0.99
C ASP A 68 -2.78 -4.38 -2.23
N ILE A 69 -2.85 -3.15 -2.70
CA ILE A 69 -2.05 -2.64 -3.81
C ILE A 69 -1.06 -1.62 -3.24
N VAL A 70 0.22 -1.86 -3.48
CA VAL A 70 1.30 -0.94 -3.10
C VAL A 70 1.83 -0.29 -4.36
N GLU A 71 1.63 1.01 -4.49
CA GLU A 71 2.08 1.80 -5.64
C GLU A 71 3.09 2.85 -5.18
N VAL A 72 4.28 2.83 -5.80
CA VAL A 72 5.33 3.81 -5.50
C VAL A 72 5.19 4.97 -6.49
N LEU A 73 4.69 6.09 -6.00
CA LEU A 73 4.42 7.28 -6.81
C LEU A 73 5.67 8.08 -7.10
N ASP A 74 6.59 8.14 -6.13
CA ASP A 74 7.86 8.82 -6.28
C ASP A 74 8.92 8.17 -5.37
N TYR A 75 10.16 8.24 -5.81
CA TYR A 75 11.32 7.75 -5.05
C TYR A 75 12.50 8.66 -5.30
N THR A 76 13.03 9.26 -4.25
CA THR A 76 14.18 10.14 -4.32
C THR A 76 14.85 10.28 -2.95
N ASN A 77 16.19 10.38 -2.92
CA ASN A 77 16.97 10.63 -1.71
C ASN A 77 16.62 9.69 -0.54
N HIS A 78 16.54 8.40 -0.79
CA HIS A 78 16.21 7.37 0.21
C HIS A 78 14.80 7.54 0.82
N CYS A 79 13.90 8.22 0.11
CA CYS A 79 12.51 8.39 0.50
C CYS A 79 11.59 7.90 -0.62
N ALA A 80 10.46 7.33 -0.26
CA ALA A 80 9.41 6.95 -1.21
C ALA A 80 8.07 7.57 -0.81
N PHE A 81 7.37 8.11 -1.79
CA PHE A 81 5.97 8.50 -1.65
C PHE A 81 5.10 7.38 -2.22
N VAL A 82 4.28 6.78 -1.38
CA VAL A 82 3.60 5.51 -1.64
C VAL A 82 2.10 5.66 -1.43
N LYS A 83 1.34 5.04 -2.29
CA LYS A 83 -0.11 4.86 -2.15
C LYS A 83 -0.37 3.39 -1.82
N ILE A 84 -1.05 3.15 -0.71
CA ILE A 84 -1.48 1.80 -0.32
C ILE A 84 -2.99 1.75 -0.45
N GLY A 85 -3.47 0.88 -1.34
CA GLY A 85 -4.88 0.71 -1.61
C GLY A 85 -5.35 -0.67 -1.17
N GLN A 86 -6.52 -0.71 -0.56
CA GLN A 86 -7.21 -1.94 -0.22
C GLN A 86 -8.45 -2.08 -1.09
N GLN A 87 -8.60 -3.22 -1.73
CA GLN A 87 -9.80 -3.51 -2.50
C GLN A 87 -10.99 -3.69 -1.55
N ASN A 88 -12.07 -3.00 -1.85
CA ASN A 88 -13.32 -3.20 -1.12
C ASN A 88 -14.13 -4.32 -1.82
N PRO A 89 -14.21 -5.53 -1.23
CA PRO A 89 -14.85 -6.66 -1.88
C PRO A 89 -16.37 -6.58 -1.93
N SER A 90 -16.96 -5.68 -1.14
CA SER A 90 -18.41 -5.66 -0.95
C SER A 90 -19.02 -4.44 -1.60
N ASN A 91 -19.02 -4.13 -2.75
CA ASN A 91 -19.75 -3.05 -3.46
C ASN A 91 -20.82 -2.33 -2.62
N THR A 92 -20.48 -1.98 -1.39
CA THR A 92 -21.40 -1.39 -0.43
C THR A 92 -21.37 0.14 -0.45
N VAL A 93 -20.62 0.73 -1.37
CA VAL A 93 -20.49 2.17 -1.50
C VAL A 93 -21.60 2.69 -2.41
N ALA A 94 -22.32 3.69 -1.93
CA ALA A 94 -23.34 4.38 -2.68
C ALA A 94 -23.08 5.89 -2.66
N LEU A 95 -23.53 6.57 -3.71
CA LEU A 95 -23.60 8.02 -3.72
C LEU A 95 -24.88 8.46 -3.03
N ARG A 96 -24.79 9.42 -2.13
CA ARG A 96 -25.94 10.01 -1.46
C ARG A 96 -26.03 11.49 -1.80
N ASP A 97 -27.18 11.91 -2.26
CA ASP A 97 -27.48 13.32 -2.44
C ASP A 97 -27.64 13.99 -1.06
N GLN A 98 -26.95 15.08 -0.82
CA GLN A 98 -26.96 15.76 0.46
C GLN A 98 -28.26 16.51 0.74
N GLU A 99 -29.01 16.89 -0.29
CA GLU A 99 -30.28 17.63 -0.16
C GLU A 99 -31.46 16.69 -0.09
N THR A 100 -31.57 15.75 -1.02
CA THR A 100 -32.72 14.83 -1.12
C THR A 100 -32.55 13.59 -0.26
N LEU A 101 -31.33 13.26 0.15
CA LEU A 101 -30.93 12.04 0.87
C LEU A 101 -31.17 10.76 0.08
N GLU A 102 -31.42 10.87 -1.20
CA GLU A 102 -31.51 9.72 -2.09
C GLU A 102 -30.13 9.09 -2.31
N THR A 103 -30.14 7.77 -2.53
CA THR A 103 -28.91 7.02 -2.80
C THR A 103 -28.99 6.34 -4.16
N GLU A 104 -27.83 6.21 -4.79
CA GLU A 104 -27.67 5.43 -6.01
C GLU A 104 -26.42 4.57 -5.93
N GLU A 105 -26.41 3.44 -6.60
CA GLU A 105 -25.22 2.61 -6.68
C GLU A 105 -24.14 3.28 -7.53
N VAL A 106 -22.88 3.06 -7.13
CA VAL A 106 -21.74 3.51 -7.92
C VAL A 106 -21.58 2.59 -9.12
N PRO A 107 -21.73 3.10 -10.36
CA PRO A 107 -21.57 2.25 -11.54
C PRO A 107 -20.12 1.81 -11.72
N MET A 108 -19.92 0.50 -11.92
CA MET A 108 -18.60 -0.09 -12.14
C MET A 108 -18.64 -1.08 -13.29
N ALA A 109 -17.53 -1.14 -14.05
CA ALA A 109 -17.34 -2.18 -15.04
C ALA A 109 -16.92 -3.50 -14.34
N GLU A 110 -17.04 -4.64 -15.04
CA GLU A 110 -16.70 -5.95 -14.48
C GLU A 110 -15.28 -6.07 -13.92
N ASN A 111 -14.32 -5.37 -14.53
CA ASN A 111 -12.91 -5.39 -14.13
C ASN A 111 -12.54 -4.27 -13.16
N GLN A 112 -13.50 -3.52 -12.66
CA GLN A 112 -13.28 -2.42 -11.71
C GLN A 112 -13.71 -2.84 -10.31
N LEU A 113 -12.92 -2.44 -9.33
CA LEU A 113 -13.20 -2.57 -7.91
C LEU A 113 -13.01 -1.23 -7.24
N LEU A 114 -13.78 -0.99 -6.20
CA LEU A 114 -13.54 0.17 -5.35
C LEU A 114 -12.29 -0.05 -4.51
N GLU A 115 -11.50 0.99 -4.39
CA GLU A 115 -10.27 0.98 -3.62
C GLU A 115 -10.34 2.04 -2.53
N LEU A 116 -10.10 1.61 -1.29
CA LEU A 116 -9.83 2.51 -0.18
C LEU A 116 -8.32 2.67 -0.11
N PHE A 117 -7.83 3.89 -0.11
CA PHE A 117 -6.39 4.12 -0.17
C PHE A 117 -5.92 5.16 0.84
N THR A 118 -4.64 5.08 1.17
CA THR A 118 -3.93 6.09 1.94
C THR A 118 -2.59 6.39 1.29
N TYR A 119 -2.12 7.62 1.44
CA TYR A 119 -0.78 8.01 1.04
C TYR A 119 0.15 7.96 2.24
N CYS A 120 1.38 7.53 2.02
CA CYS A 120 2.41 7.56 3.05
C CYS A 120 3.76 7.96 2.46
N LEU A 121 4.60 8.52 3.32
CA LEU A 121 5.99 8.81 3.02
C LEU A 121 6.87 7.88 3.86
N ILE A 122 7.81 7.22 3.21
CA ILE A 122 8.75 6.31 3.88
C ILE A 122 10.15 6.89 3.77
N ASP A 123 10.81 7.06 4.91
CA ASP A 123 12.22 7.40 5.00
C ASP A 123 13.01 6.12 5.31
N PHE A 124 13.78 5.64 4.35
CA PHE A 124 14.52 4.39 4.50
C PHE A 124 15.79 4.54 5.35
N GLU A 125 16.30 5.73 5.54
CA GLU A 125 17.46 5.94 6.42
C GLU A 125 17.09 5.74 7.89
N THR A 126 15.90 6.20 8.27
CA THR A 126 15.40 6.09 9.65
C THR A 126 14.42 4.92 9.84
N GLY A 127 13.85 4.40 8.76
CA GLY A 127 12.78 3.40 8.82
C GLY A 127 11.43 3.97 9.25
N ILE A 128 11.25 5.28 9.22
CA ILE A 128 10.01 5.93 9.63
C ILE A 128 9.05 6.05 8.45
N ILE A 129 7.80 5.65 8.69
CA ILE A 129 6.68 5.85 7.78
C ILE A 129 5.73 6.88 8.40
N SER A 130 5.29 7.83 7.59
CA SER A 130 4.32 8.86 7.99
C SER A 130 3.10 8.87 7.08
N TYR A 131 1.94 9.04 7.65
CA TYR A 131 0.68 9.15 6.92
C TYR A 131 -0.41 9.88 7.71
#